data_6f175996aa453922a53813ef5a741562
#
_entry.id   6f175996aa453922a53813ef5a741562
#
_cell.length_a   1.000
_cell.length_b   1.000
_cell.length_c   1.000
_cell.angle_alpha   90.00
_cell.angle_beta   90.00
_cell.angle_gamma   90.00
#
_symmetry.space_group_name_H-M   'P 1'
#
loop_
_entity.id
_entity.type
_entity.pdbx_description
1 polymer ?
#
loop_
_entity_poly.entity_id
_entity_poly.type
_entity_poly.pdbx_seq_one_letter_code
_entity_poly.pdbx_strand_id
1 'polypeptide(L)'
;MPSVVLARATTTNQGAHLKSNEPNLSVHPYQKGSEGANGHVSPNADNRSALVRNFNELADLFFSLRGIGWDFGTDYPLHVPREWRQTEPVGVFLRQTATQLCLSLLLFDLLDCSFKLIPGVGTPEGGTIFLPQLPWLQRYTLSTLITLMTGLCVVFAFQMWYNYFTLIGVGLLGHSPSSYPPLFDTPWKAQSVSSFWGARWHQLVRQSFFIYGGYPLQWLCTISVSFCGGKNSKAAKTAGEIGLVVGTFIGSGFFHGVSIWTMHAGSDQKGGFDYQAPIYFTACALVVLVERLFKIVTGRKVGGIWGWLWTAFWILGASQKMS
;
A
#
# COMPACT_ATOMS: atom_id res chain seq x y z
N MET A 1 -23.68 18.19 -27.42
CA MET A 1 -22.53 17.61 -26.74
C MET A 1 -21.55 18.74 -26.48
N PRO A 2 -21.34 19.20 -25.24
CA PRO A 2 -20.37 20.24 -24.96
C PRO A 2 -19.03 19.61 -24.54
N SER A 3 -17.98 20.03 -25.23
CA SER A 3 -16.57 19.74 -24.96
C SER A 3 -16.15 20.39 -23.65
N VAL A 4 -15.61 19.58 -22.73
CA VAL A 4 -15.01 20.07 -21.49
C VAL A 4 -13.59 20.53 -21.79
N VAL A 5 -13.39 21.85 -21.77
CA VAL A 5 -12.07 22.50 -21.83
C VAL A 5 -11.53 22.59 -20.40
N LEU A 6 -10.47 21.88 -20.08
CA LEU A 6 -9.75 22.00 -18.80
C LEU A 6 -8.82 23.22 -18.87
N ALA A 7 -9.15 24.23 -18.10
CA ALA A 7 -8.38 25.45 -17.98
C ALA A 7 -7.16 25.27 -17.07
N ARG A 8 -6.04 25.74 -17.57
CA ARG A 8 -4.72 25.80 -16.92
C ARG A 8 -4.68 27.00 -15.95
N ALA A 9 -4.47 26.76 -14.68
CA ALA A 9 -4.21 27.81 -13.69
C ALA A 9 -2.70 28.02 -13.52
N THR A 10 -2.23 29.19 -13.95
CA THR A 10 -0.88 29.73 -13.63
C THR A 10 -0.98 30.45 -12.30
N THR A 11 -0.20 30.06 -11.31
CA THR A 11 0.01 30.84 -10.08
C THR A 11 1.47 31.28 -9.99
N THR A 12 1.64 32.59 -9.94
CA THR A 12 2.86 33.35 -9.72
C THR A 12 3.38 33.19 -8.29
N ASN A 13 4.68 33.06 -8.20
CA ASN A 13 5.49 32.92 -7.01
C ASN A 13 5.80 34.33 -6.42
N GLN A 14 5.60 34.54 -5.10
CA GLN A 14 6.37 35.53 -4.34
C GLN A 14 6.61 35.01 -2.92
N GLY A 15 7.87 35.14 -2.51
CA GLY A 15 8.51 34.47 -1.40
C GLY A 15 8.27 35.06 -0.01
N ALA A 16 8.69 34.29 0.97
CA ALA A 16 9.28 34.76 2.22
C ALA A 16 10.10 33.64 2.87
N HIS A 17 11.36 33.93 3.13
CA HIS A 17 12.31 33.10 3.87
C HIS A 17 11.88 32.90 5.33
N LEU A 18 11.82 31.67 5.80
CA LEU A 18 12.01 31.31 7.20
C LEU A 18 12.77 29.98 7.25
N LYS A 19 14.02 30.06 7.71
CA LYS A 19 14.89 28.89 7.97
C LYS A 19 14.38 28.15 9.21
N SER A 20 14.01 26.90 9.08
CA SER A 20 13.95 25.95 10.19
C SER A 20 14.75 24.70 9.81
N ASN A 21 15.74 24.36 10.62
CA ASN A 21 16.54 23.15 10.51
C ASN A 21 15.65 21.93 10.83
N GLU A 22 15.12 21.27 9.82
CA GLU A 22 14.54 19.94 9.95
C GLU A 22 15.46 18.91 9.26
N PRO A 23 15.64 17.70 9.85
CA PRO A 23 16.33 16.63 9.15
C PRO A 23 15.50 16.27 7.93
N ASN A 24 16.08 16.49 6.80
CA ASN A 24 15.55 16.35 5.46
C ASN A 24 15.11 14.87 5.22
N LEU A 25 13.88 14.53 5.51
CA LEU A 25 13.21 13.45 4.80
C LEU A 25 12.98 13.97 3.39
N SER A 26 13.99 13.88 2.56
CA SER A 26 13.90 14.25 1.17
C SER A 26 12.86 13.33 0.49
N VAL A 27 11.62 13.76 0.52
CA VAL A 27 10.68 13.44 -0.53
C VAL A 27 11.30 14.10 -1.76
N HIS A 28 12.07 13.33 -2.53
CA HIS A 28 12.47 13.82 -3.84
C HIS A 28 11.15 14.02 -4.59
N PRO A 29 10.78 15.27 -4.94
CA PRO A 29 9.73 15.46 -5.91
C PRO A 29 10.22 14.75 -7.16
N TYR A 30 9.43 13.81 -7.65
CA TYR A 30 9.60 13.27 -8.98
C TYR A 30 9.77 14.48 -9.91
N GLN A 31 10.98 14.67 -10.43
CA GLN A 31 11.24 15.75 -11.37
C GLN A 31 10.37 15.47 -12.58
N LYS A 32 9.29 16.23 -12.68
CA LYS A 32 8.48 16.35 -13.86
C LYS A 32 9.42 16.83 -14.97
N GLY A 33 9.90 15.92 -15.79
CA GLY A 33 10.51 16.29 -17.07
C GLY A 33 9.50 17.16 -17.77
N SER A 34 9.86 18.43 -17.99
CA SER A 34 9.05 19.39 -18.72
C SER A 34 9.02 18.98 -20.18
N GLU A 35 8.09 18.09 -20.53
CA GLU A 35 7.61 17.93 -21.92
C GLU A 35 6.35 17.08 -21.88
N GLY A 36 5.25 17.67 -22.32
CA GLY A 36 4.00 17.12 -22.80
C GLY A 36 3.39 15.94 -22.05
N ALA A 37 2.23 16.16 -21.45
CA ALA A 37 1.31 15.13 -21.01
C ALA A 37 0.87 14.25 -22.18
N ASN A 38 1.70 13.28 -22.52
CA ASN A 38 1.38 12.12 -23.34
C ASN A 38 2.23 10.99 -22.80
N GLY A 39 1.59 9.89 -22.41
CA GLY A 39 2.22 8.70 -21.85
C GLY A 39 3.53 8.35 -22.57
N HIS A 40 4.49 7.82 -21.85
CA HIS A 40 5.84 7.48 -22.28
C HIS A 40 5.90 6.99 -23.74
N VAL A 41 6.02 7.93 -24.68
CA VAL A 41 6.34 7.61 -26.06
C VAL A 41 7.87 7.52 -26.13
N SER A 42 8.38 6.31 -26.19
CA SER A 42 9.76 6.07 -26.60
C SER A 42 10.00 6.75 -27.95
N PRO A 43 11.07 7.55 -28.15
CA PRO A 43 11.31 8.29 -29.38
C PRO A 43 11.40 7.44 -30.65
N ASN A 44 11.46 6.12 -30.56
CA ASN A 44 11.54 5.17 -31.64
C ASN A 44 10.22 4.47 -32.01
N ALA A 45 9.07 4.96 -31.53
CA ALA A 45 7.78 4.25 -31.63
C ALA A 45 6.96 4.59 -32.90
N ASP A 46 7.42 5.49 -33.76
CA ASP A 46 6.59 6.02 -34.87
C ASP A 46 6.30 5.04 -36.01
N ASN A 47 6.93 3.87 -36.06
CA ASN A 47 6.71 2.88 -37.13
C ASN A 47 5.92 1.63 -36.67
N ARG A 48 5.42 1.57 -35.44
CA ARG A 48 4.60 0.43 -35.01
C ARG A 48 3.14 0.62 -35.42
N SER A 49 2.48 -0.49 -35.82
CA SER A 49 1.06 -0.44 -36.15
C SER A 49 0.25 0.12 -34.93
N ALA A 50 -0.85 0.82 -35.21
CA ALA A 50 -1.72 1.37 -34.17
C ALA A 50 -2.18 0.31 -33.16
N LEU A 51 -2.37 -0.93 -33.58
CA LEU A 51 -2.74 -2.06 -32.73
C LEU A 51 -1.63 -2.38 -31.70
N VAL A 52 -0.37 -2.41 -32.13
CA VAL A 52 0.75 -2.68 -31.21
C VAL A 52 0.92 -1.55 -30.19
N ARG A 53 0.74 -0.30 -30.62
CA ARG A 53 0.79 0.85 -29.72
C ARG A 53 -0.32 0.78 -28.68
N ASN A 54 -1.57 0.58 -29.11
CA ASN A 54 -2.71 0.49 -28.21
C ASN A 54 -2.57 -0.70 -27.25
N PHE A 55 -2.05 -1.84 -27.71
CA PHE A 55 -1.77 -2.99 -26.83
C PHE A 55 -0.72 -2.64 -25.77
N ASN A 56 0.37 -1.98 -26.14
CA ASN A 56 1.40 -1.57 -25.18
C ASN A 56 0.86 -0.55 -24.17
N GLU A 57 0.04 0.41 -24.59
CA GLU A 57 -0.61 1.37 -23.68
C GLU A 57 -1.57 0.67 -22.71
N LEU A 58 -2.35 -0.29 -23.18
CA LEU A 58 -3.23 -1.11 -22.33
C LEU A 58 -2.43 -1.97 -21.37
N ALA A 59 -1.35 -2.58 -21.82
CA ALA A 59 -0.45 -3.38 -21.00
C ALA A 59 0.21 -2.49 -19.92
N ASP A 60 0.71 -1.32 -20.30
CA ASP A 60 1.31 -0.36 -19.36
C ASP A 60 0.30 0.07 -18.28
N LEU A 61 -0.93 0.39 -18.66
CA LEU A 61 -2.00 0.72 -17.73
C LEU A 61 -2.33 -0.47 -16.81
N PHE A 62 -2.40 -1.69 -17.33
CA PHE A 62 -2.68 -2.89 -16.57
C PHE A 62 -1.59 -3.19 -15.53
N PHE A 63 -0.32 -3.01 -15.91
CA PHE A 63 0.82 -3.21 -15.00
C PHE A 63 1.05 -2.03 -14.06
N SER A 64 0.47 -0.85 -14.33
CA SER A 64 0.65 0.37 -13.54
C SER A 64 -0.38 0.51 -12.40
N LEU A 65 -0.62 -0.55 -11.65
CA LEU A 65 -1.61 -0.54 -10.54
C LEU A 65 -1.38 0.57 -9.50
N ARG A 66 -0.14 1.04 -9.35
CA ARG A 66 0.22 2.15 -8.46
C ARG A 66 0.08 3.53 -9.11
N GLY A 67 -0.18 3.59 -10.41
CA GLY A 67 -0.25 4.86 -11.15
C GLY A 67 1.09 5.59 -11.28
N ILE A 68 2.23 4.88 -11.21
CA ILE A 68 3.55 5.50 -11.35
C ILE A 68 3.71 6.00 -12.78
N GLY A 69 3.98 7.31 -12.93
CA GLY A 69 4.07 7.97 -14.24
C GLY A 69 2.72 8.40 -14.84
N TRP A 70 1.60 8.10 -14.18
CA TRP A 70 0.27 8.49 -14.61
C TRP A 70 -0.27 9.68 -13.81
N ASP A 71 -1.16 10.46 -14.40
CA ASP A 71 -1.75 11.64 -13.75
C ASP A 71 -2.88 11.28 -12.76
N PHE A 72 -3.40 10.05 -12.78
CA PHE A 72 -4.42 9.64 -11.83
C PHE A 72 -3.83 9.42 -10.42
N GLY A 73 -4.55 9.87 -9.39
CA GLY A 73 -4.13 9.71 -8.00
C GLY A 73 -3.09 10.71 -7.51
N THR A 74 -2.91 11.83 -8.21
CA THR A 74 -1.92 12.88 -7.85
C THR A 74 -2.32 13.73 -6.64
N ASP A 75 -3.60 13.72 -6.23
CA ASP A 75 -4.09 14.51 -5.09
C ASP A 75 -3.43 14.14 -3.76
N TYR A 76 -3.00 12.88 -3.63
CA TYR A 76 -2.28 12.35 -2.48
C TYR A 76 -1.02 11.64 -2.96
N PRO A 77 0.16 12.26 -2.80
CA PRO A 77 1.41 11.74 -3.35
C PRO A 77 1.68 10.31 -2.86
N LEU A 78 1.98 9.44 -3.82
CA LEU A 78 2.38 8.07 -3.57
C LEU A 78 3.79 8.05 -3.01
N HIS A 79 4.02 7.35 -1.90
CA HIS A 79 5.38 7.06 -1.46
C HIS A 79 5.99 6.01 -2.39
N VAL A 80 7.05 6.38 -3.09
CA VAL A 80 7.82 5.49 -3.95
C VAL A 80 9.11 5.14 -3.23
N PRO A 81 9.34 3.86 -2.85
CA PRO A 81 10.57 3.43 -2.23
C PRO A 81 11.77 3.70 -3.12
N ARG A 82 12.94 3.98 -2.49
CA ARG A 82 14.18 4.16 -3.23
C ARG A 82 14.56 2.89 -3.97
N GLU A 83 14.84 3.03 -5.28
CA GLU A 83 15.35 1.93 -6.09
C GLU A 83 16.77 1.57 -5.64
N TRP A 84 16.98 0.30 -5.35
CA TRP A 84 18.28 -0.24 -4.92
C TRP A 84 18.94 -1.07 -6.03
N ARG A 85 18.14 -1.53 -7.02
CA ARG A 85 18.66 -2.23 -8.21
C ARG A 85 19.30 -1.23 -9.15
N GLN A 86 20.32 -1.69 -9.88
CA GLN A 86 20.91 -0.88 -10.95
C GLN A 86 19.96 -0.88 -12.14
N THR A 87 19.45 0.28 -12.53
CA THR A 87 18.53 0.42 -13.65
C THR A 87 19.21 0.36 -14.99
N GLU A 88 20.52 0.67 -15.05
CA GLU A 88 21.36 0.61 -16.24
C GLU A 88 22.65 -0.17 -15.97
N PRO A 89 23.09 -1.07 -16.86
CA PRO A 89 22.36 -1.51 -18.06
C PRO A 89 21.15 -2.42 -17.70
N VAL A 90 20.10 -2.40 -18.53
CA VAL A 90 18.82 -3.13 -18.29
C VAL A 90 19.04 -4.62 -17.97
N GLY A 91 20.04 -5.26 -18.58
CA GLY A 91 20.38 -6.66 -18.29
C GLY A 91 20.77 -6.90 -16.81
N VAL A 92 21.43 -5.93 -16.16
CA VAL A 92 21.75 -6.02 -14.72
C VAL A 92 20.48 -5.90 -13.89
N PHE A 93 19.60 -4.97 -14.22
CA PHE A 93 18.31 -4.82 -13.57
C PHE A 93 17.48 -6.12 -13.65
N LEU A 94 17.37 -6.71 -14.84
CA LEU A 94 16.64 -7.97 -15.04
C LEU A 94 17.25 -9.12 -14.25
N ARG A 95 18.59 -9.25 -14.22
CA ARG A 95 19.26 -10.27 -13.41
C ARG A 95 19.01 -10.10 -11.92
N GLN A 96 19.10 -8.87 -11.41
CA GLN A 96 18.80 -8.57 -9.99
C GLN A 96 17.33 -8.84 -9.65
N THR A 97 16.41 -8.52 -10.57
CA THR A 97 14.98 -8.81 -10.41
C THR A 97 14.70 -10.32 -10.44
N ALA A 98 15.33 -11.07 -11.33
CA ALA A 98 15.23 -12.53 -11.39
C ALA A 98 15.77 -13.19 -10.12
N THR A 99 16.91 -12.71 -9.59
CA THR A 99 17.44 -13.17 -8.32
C THR A 99 16.46 -12.92 -7.18
N GLN A 100 15.84 -11.74 -7.13
CA GLN A 100 14.81 -11.43 -6.12
C GLN A 100 13.56 -12.30 -6.27
N LEU A 101 13.15 -12.61 -7.49
CA LEU A 101 12.06 -13.55 -7.76
C LEU A 101 12.37 -14.93 -7.17
N CYS A 102 13.55 -15.48 -7.49
CA CYS A 102 13.97 -16.80 -6.98
C CYS A 102 14.07 -16.81 -5.44
N LEU A 103 14.67 -15.78 -4.85
CA LEU A 103 14.76 -15.66 -3.40
C LEU A 103 13.38 -15.57 -2.73
N SER A 104 12.47 -14.77 -3.31
CA SER A 104 11.11 -14.64 -2.77
C SER A 104 10.33 -15.95 -2.87
N LEU A 105 10.50 -16.71 -3.95
CA LEU A 105 9.91 -18.03 -4.12
C LEU A 105 10.43 -19.02 -3.08
N LEU A 106 11.75 -19.10 -2.91
CA LEU A 106 12.38 -19.99 -1.93
C LEU A 106 11.97 -19.65 -0.49
N LEU A 107 11.94 -18.37 -0.14
CA LEU A 107 11.53 -17.93 1.19
C LEU A 107 10.04 -18.15 1.45
N PHE A 108 9.20 -17.95 0.44
CA PHE A 108 7.78 -18.27 0.53
C PHE A 108 7.56 -19.76 0.77
N ASP A 109 8.22 -20.62 -0.03
CA ASP A 109 8.12 -22.08 0.09
C ASP A 109 8.64 -22.57 1.45
N LEU A 110 9.77 -22.03 1.93
CA LEU A 110 10.31 -22.32 3.26
C LEU A 110 9.30 -22.00 4.38
N LEU A 111 8.63 -20.84 4.30
CA LEU A 111 7.61 -20.47 5.27
C LEU A 111 6.38 -21.37 5.17
N ASP A 112 5.91 -21.70 3.96
CA ASP A 112 4.79 -22.59 3.74
C ASP A 112 5.09 -23.99 4.32
N CYS A 113 6.27 -24.53 4.05
CA CYS A 113 6.73 -25.77 4.66
C CYS A 113 6.78 -25.68 6.20
N SER A 114 7.23 -24.53 6.74
CA SER A 114 7.28 -24.32 8.19
C SER A 114 5.90 -24.29 8.84
N PHE A 115 4.89 -23.72 8.17
CA PHE A 115 3.49 -23.76 8.65
C PHE A 115 2.98 -25.20 8.77
N LYS A 116 3.28 -26.06 7.79
CA LYS A 116 2.86 -27.47 7.77
C LYS A 116 3.48 -28.31 8.89
N LEU A 117 4.55 -27.82 9.53
CA LEU A 117 5.15 -28.46 10.72
C LEU A 117 4.42 -28.09 12.03
N ILE A 118 3.54 -27.08 12.02
CA ILE A 118 2.83 -26.65 13.23
C ILE A 118 1.48 -27.41 13.29
N PRO A 119 1.27 -28.29 14.27
CA PRO A 119 0.01 -29.06 14.37
C PRO A 119 -1.22 -28.14 14.45
N GLY A 120 -2.22 -28.40 13.61
CA GLY A 120 -3.47 -27.62 13.60
C GLY A 120 -3.40 -26.27 12.88
N VAL A 121 -2.28 -25.94 12.24
CA VAL A 121 -2.11 -24.74 11.42
C VAL A 121 -1.90 -25.15 9.96
N GLY A 122 -2.58 -24.45 9.03
CA GLY A 122 -2.45 -24.73 7.60
C GLY A 122 -3.09 -26.03 7.14
N THR A 123 -4.03 -26.58 7.91
CA THR A 123 -4.81 -27.76 7.50
C THR A 123 -6.05 -27.34 6.71
N PRO A 124 -6.56 -28.19 5.78
CA PRO A 124 -7.76 -27.88 5.00
C PRO A 124 -9.01 -27.64 5.86
N GLU A 125 -9.05 -28.23 7.04
CA GLU A 125 -10.17 -28.10 8.00
C GLU A 125 -10.19 -26.74 8.69
N GLY A 126 -9.15 -25.96 8.50
CA GLY A 126 -8.94 -24.70 9.22
C GLY A 126 -8.49 -24.96 10.65
N GLY A 127 -8.09 -23.90 11.34
CA GLY A 127 -7.65 -23.97 12.73
C GLY A 127 -7.43 -22.58 13.30
N THR A 128 -7.36 -22.50 14.62
CA THR A 128 -7.01 -21.26 15.30
C THR A 128 -5.49 -21.18 15.50
N ILE A 129 -4.91 -19.99 15.29
CA ILE A 129 -3.52 -19.74 15.66
C ILE A 129 -3.30 -19.74 17.18
N PHE A 130 -4.40 -19.62 17.95
CA PHE A 130 -4.41 -19.78 19.40
C PHE A 130 -4.63 -21.24 19.75
N LEU A 131 -3.56 -21.96 20.07
CA LEU A 131 -3.64 -23.35 20.51
C LEU A 131 -4.04 -23.38 22.01
N PRO A 132 -5.33 -23.57 22.34
CA PRO A 132 -5.85 -23.40 23.71
C PRO A 132 -5.29 -24.42 24.71
N GLN A 133 -4.76 -25.54 24.23
CA GLN A 133 -4.12 -26.58 25.01
C GLN A 133 -2.76 -26.18 25.57
N LEU A 134 -2.13 -25.13 25.02
CA LEU A 134 -0.82 -24.66 25.49
C LEU A 134 -0.93 -23.69 26.67
N PRO A 135 0.05 -23.66 27.59
CA PRO A 135 0.18 -22.62 28.60
C PRO A 135 0.17 -21.22 27.96
N TRP A 136 -0.33 -20.22 28.70
CA TRP A 136 -0.56 -18.88 28.17
C TRP A 136 0.67 -18.27 27.48
N LEU A 137 1.85 -18.39 28.07
CA LEU A 137 3.09 -17.83 27.50
C LEU A 137 3.44 -18.47 26.17
N GLN A 138 3.39 -19.80 26.09
CA GLN A 138 3.68 -20.55 24.86
C GLN A 138 2.64 -20.24 23.78
N ARG A 139 1.36 -20.13 24.15
CA ARG A 139 0.25 -19.81 23.26
C ARG A 139 0.47 -18.44 22.60
N TYR A 140 0.73 -17.40 23.38
CA TYR A 140 0.94 -16.07 22.82
C TYR A 140 2.26 -15.94 22.03
N THR A 141 3.32 -16.61 22.48
CA THR A 141 4.58 -16.61 21.75
C THR A 141 4.42 -17.30 20.39
N LEU A 142 3.76 -18.46 20.35
CA LEU A 142 3.56 -19.20 19.11
C LEU A 142 2.59 -18.47 18.18
N SER A 143 1.49 -17.92 18.67
CA SER A 143 0.56 -17.14 17.84
C SER A 143 1.23 -15.89 17.27
N THR A 144 2.10 -15.21 18.04
CA THR A 144 2.89 -14.07 17.53
C THR A 144 3.85 -14.50 16.43
N LEU A 145 4.52 -15.65 16.61
CA LEU A 145 5.41 -16.20 15.59
C LEU A 145 4.64 -16.56 14.31
N ILE A 146 3.51 -17.24 14.43
CA ILE A 146 2.65 -17.58 13.29
C ILE A 146 2.20 -16.31 12.56
N THR A 147 1.73 -15.29 13.29
CA THR A 147 1.34 -14.01 12.71
C THR A 147 2.49 -13.32 11.96
N LEU A 148 3.70 -13.33 12.54
CA LEU A 148 4.90 -12.80 11.88
C LEU A 148 5.21 -13.58 10.60
N MET A 149 5.21 -14.91 10.67
CA MET A 149 5.42 -15.77 9.50
C MET A 149 4.38 -15.50 8.42
N THR A 150 3.10 -15.37 8.78
CA THR A 150 2.02 -15.01 7.83
C THR A 150 2.31 -13.67 7.16
N GLY A 151 2.69 -12.65 7.93
CA GLY A 151 3.07 -11.35 7.38
C GLY A 151 4.25 -11.44 6.40
N LEU A 152 5.27 -12.25 6.72
CA LEU A 152 6.40 -12.49 5.82
C LEU A 152 5.99 -13.28 4.56
N CYS A 153 5.10 -14.28 4.68
CA CYS A 153 4.53 -14.98 3.53
C CYS A 153 3.86 -13.99 2.57
N VAL A 154 3.05 -13.07 3.10
CA VAL A 154 2.40 -12.03 2.29
C VAL A 154 3.45 -11.16 1.59
N VAL A 155 4.50 -10.73 2.30
CA VAL A 155 5.58 -9.93 1.70
C VAL A 155 6.25 -10.69 0.56
N PHE A 156 6.62 -11.95 0.75
CA PHE A 156 7.31 -12.73 -0.27
C PHE A 156 6.39 -13.11 -1.43
N ALA A 157 5.13 -13.42 -1.18
CA ALA A 157 4.16 -13.67 -2.23
C ALA A 157 3.96 -12.45 -3.15
N PHE A 158 3.73 -11.27 -2.56
CA PHE A 158 3.61 -10.05 -3.34
C PHE A 158 4.91 -9.68 -4.06
N GLN A 159 6.07 -9.86 -3.42
CA GLN A 159 7.38 -9.62 -4.03
C GLN A 159 7.63 -10.55 -5.21
N MET A 160 7.26 -11.82 -5.09
CA MET A 160 7.35 -12.84 -6.15
C MET A 160 6.51 -12.42 -7.37
N TRP A 161 5.22 -12.15 -7.17
CA TRP A 161 4.33 -11.72 -8.26
C TRP A 161 4.78 -10.41 -8.89
N TYR A 162 5.18 -9.45 -8.09
CA TYR A 162 5.64 -8.16 -8.57
C TYR A 162 6.92 -8.27 -9.41
N ASN A 163 7.90 -9.05 -8.97
CA ASN A 163 9.13 -9.28 -9.73
C ASN A 163 8.85 -10.06 -11.02
N TYR A 164 7.92 -11.03 -11.00
CA TYR A 164 7.48 -11.74 -12.20
C TYR A 164 6.91 -10.78 -13.24
N PHE A 165 5.98 -9.92 -12.86
CA PHE A 165 5.44 -8.91 -13.76
C PHE A 165 6.47 -7.85 -14.17
N THR A 166 7.43 -7.51 -13.32
CA THR A 166 8.55 -6.63 -13.70
C THR A 166 9.40 -7.25 -14.80
N LEU A 167 9.71 -8.55 -14.72
CA LEU A 167 10.46 -9.25 -15.77
C LEU A 167 9.71 -9.26 -17.11
N ILE A 168 8.40 -9.47 -17.08
CA ILE A 168 7.56 -9.40 -18.28
C ILE A 168 7.54 -7.96 -18.82
N GLY A 169 7.24 -6.97 -17.99
CA GLY A 169 7.13 -5.57 -18.42
C GLY A 169 8.42 -5.03 -19.00
N VAL A 170 9.53 -5.20 -18.28
CA VAL A 170 10.83 -4.66 -18.74
C VAL A 170 11.49 -5.56 -19.77
N GLY A 171 11.43 -6.89 -19.59
CA GLY A 171 12.16 -7.83 -20.45
C GLY A 171 11.45 -8.13 -21.78
N LEU A 172 10.12 -8.25 -21.78
CA LEU A 172 9.35 -8.61 -22.97
C LEU A 172 8.63 -7.42 -23.60
N LEU A 173 8.05 -6.52 -22.81
CA LEU A 173 7.30 -5.38 -23.31
C LEU A 173 8.17 -4.13 -23.51
N GLY A 174 9.42 -4.13 -23.02
CA GLY A 174 10.37 -3.03 -23.17
C GLY A 174 10.02 -1.79 -22.32
N HIS A 175 9.28 -1.96 -21.22
CA HIS A 175 8.99 -0.86 -20.31
C HIS A 175 10.27 -0.37 -19.61
N SER A 176 10.25 0.89 -19.17
CA SER A 176 11.37 1.44 -18.42
C SER A 176 11.49 0.77 -17.03
N PRO A 177 12.70 0.41 -16.55
CA PRO A 177 12.92 -0.03 -15.18
C PRO A 177 12.35 0.91 -14.11
N SER A 178 12.33 2.21 -14.37
CA SER A 178 11.78 3.23 -13.47
C SER A 178 10.27 3.12 -13.23
N SER A 179 9.54 2.43 -14.10
CA SER A 179 8.10 2.14 -13.92
C SER A 179 7.85 1.07 -12.85
N TYR A 180 8.89 0.33 -12.43
CA TYR A 180 8.80 -0.78 -11.49
C TYR A 180 9.67 -0.59 -10.24
N PRO A 181 9.52 0.52 -9.47
CA PRO A 181 10.26 0.69 -8.22
C PRO A 181 9.85 -0.35 -7.19
N PRO A 182 10.66 -0.56 -6.13
CA PRO A 182 10.39 -1.57 -5.10
C PRO A 182 8.97 -1.50 -4.55
N LEU A 183 8.40 -2.66 -4.21
CA LEU A 183 7.02 -2.74 -3.73
C LEU A 183 6.89 -2.34 -2.25
N PHE A 184 7.87 -2.71 -1.44
CA PHE A 184 7.92 -2.46 0.00
C PHE A 184 9.11 -1.55 0.36
N ASP A 185 8.93 -0.69 1.35
CA ASP A 185 9.98 0.12 1.95
C ASP A 185 10.33 -0.36 3.36
N THR A 186 10.98 -1.51 3.47
CA THR A 186 11.44 -2.05 4.77
C THR A 186 10.37 -1.97 5.88
N PRO A 187 9.23 -2.73 5.78
CA PRO A 187 8.10 -2.62 6.72
C PRO A 187 8.49 -2.80 8.19
N TRP A 188 9.51 -3.63 8.45
CA TRP A 188 10.03 -3.89 9.80
C TRP A 188 10.73 -2.69 10.45
N LYS A 189 11.03 -1.63 9.71
CA LYS A 189 11.57 -0.36 10.22
C LYS A 189 10.49 0.68 10.53
N ALA A 190 9.22 0.33 10.43
CA ALA A 190 8.13 1.26 10.72
C ALA A 190 8.13 1.66 12.20
N GLN A 191 8.08 2.95 12.45
CA GLN A 191 8.06 3.52 13.81
C GLN A 191 6.71 4.15 14.18
N SER A 192 5.70 3.96 13.35
CA SER A 192 4.31 4.34 13.59
C SER A 192 3.41 3.51 12.68
N VAL A 193 2.18 3.27 13.10
CA VAL A 193 1.17 2.58 12.28
C VAL A 193 0.86 3.40 11.02
N SER A 194 0.86 4.73 11.16
CA SER A 194 0.75 5.64 10.00
C SER A 194 1.86 5.44 8.98
N SER A 195 3.13 5.30 9.44
CA SER A 195 4.26 5.08 8.52
C SER A 195 4.26 3.69 7.92
N PHE A 196 3.79 2.69 8.66
CA PHE A 196 3.66 1.32 8.17
C PHE A 196 2.69 1.28 6.98
N TRP A 197 1.44 1.68 7.17
CA TRP A 197 0.42 1.62 6.13
C TRP A 197 0.59 2.70 5.06
N GLY A 198 1.04 3.90 5.42
CA GLY A 198 1.12 5.05 4.51
C GLY A 198 2.32 5.05 3.57
N ALA A 199 3.43 4.35 3.94
CA ALA A 199 4.67 4.39 3.17
C ALA A 199 5.37 3.05 3.01
N ARG A 200 5.44 2.22 4.08
CA ARG A 200 6.35 1.07 4.10
C ARG A 200 5.74 -0.23 3.60
N TRP A 201 4.44 -0.40 3.83
CA TRP A 201 3.67 -1.50 3.27
C TRP A 201 3.36 -1.24 1.79
N HIS A 202 3.10 -2.29 1.00
CA HIS A 202 2.81 -2.14 -0.41
C HIS A 202 1.68 -1.12 -0.67
N GLN A 203 1.87 -0.29 -1.69
CA GLN A 203 0.89 0.71 -2.11
C GLN A 203 0.09 0.27 -3.35
N LEU A 204 0.09 -1.05 -3.64
CA LEU A 204 -0.39 -1.60 -4.91
C LEU A 204 -1.86 -1.26 -5.19
N VAL A 205 -2.71 -1.41 -4.20
CA VAL A 205 -4.16 -1.20 -4.30
C VAL A 205 -4.65 0.06 -3.56
N ARG A 206 -3.71 0.91 -3.13
CA ARG A 206 -4.02 2.14 -2.38
C ARG A 206 -5.00 3.04 -3.11
N GLN A 207 -4.83 3.22 -4.40
CA GLN A 207 -5.70 4.06 -5.22
C GLN A 207 -7.13 3.53 -5.25
N SER A 208 -7.31 2.22 -5.37
CA SER A 208 -8.63 1.59 -5.30
C SER A 208 -9.32 1.87 -3.97
N PHE A 209 -8.58 1.77 -2.85
CA PHE A 209 -9.14 2.04 -1.52
C PHE A 209 -9.51 3.52 -1.33
N PHE A 210 -8.78 4.44 -1.96
CA PHE A 210 -9.17 5.86 -1.98
C PHE A 210 -10.45 6.07 -2.76
N ILE A 211 -10.57 5.48 -3.96
CA ILE A 211 -11.73 5.65 -4.82
C ILE A 211 -12.99 5.06 -4.18
N TYR A 212 -12.92 3.82 -3.69
CA TYR A 212 -14.10 3.10 -3.20
C TYR A 212 -14.46 3.39 -1.74
N GLY A 213 -13.50 3.80 -0.91
CA GLY A 213 -13.71 4.04 0.51
C GLY A 213 -13.38 5.46 0.95
N GLY A 214 -12.17 5.92 0.63
CA GLY A 214 -11.63 7.19 1.11
C GLY A 214 -12.40 8.41 0.64
N TYR A 215 -12.48 8.62 -0.67
CA TYR A 215 -13.14 9.81 -1.25
C TYR A 215 -14.64 9.89 -0.95
N PRO A 216 -15.43 8.80 -1.02
CA PRO A 216 -16.82 8.86 -0.63
C PRO A 216 -17.03 9.32 0.82
N LEU A 217 -16.25 8.76 1.76
CA LEU A 217 -16.37 9.13 3.17
C LEU A 217 -15.78 10.52 3.45
N GLN A 218 -14.71 10.92 2.76
CA GLN A 218 -14.19 12.28 2.80
C GLN A 218 -15.26 13.29 2.39
N TRP A 219 -15.90 13.07 1.26
CA TRP A 219 -16.96 13.94 0.76
C TRP A 219 -18.14 14.03 1.74
N LEU A 220 -18.60 12.88 2.24
CA LEU A 220 -19.69 12.81 3.21
C LEU A 220 -19.36 13.58 4.50
N CYS A 221 -18.21 13.36 5.09
CA CYS A 221 -17.77 14.05 6.31
C CYS A 221 -17.59 15.56 6.07
N THR A 222 -17.02 15.94 4.92
CA THR A 222 -16.84 17.35 4.58
C THR A 222 -18.20 18.06 4.44
N ILE A 223 -19.15 17.48 3.72
CA ILE A 223 -20.49 18.04 3.54
C ILE A 223 -21.23 18.15 4.88
N SER A 224 -21.26 17.08 5.67
CA SER A 224 -21.97 17.05 6.95
C SER A 224 -21.53 18.19 7.89
N VAL A 225 -20.23 18.45 7.97
CA VAL A 225 -19.71 19.56 8.81
C VAL A 225 -19.91 20.91 8.12
N SER A 226 -19.91 20.96 6.80
CA SER A 226 -20.12 22.21 6.04
C SER A 226 -21.51 22.81 6.26
N PHE A 227 -22.52 22.01 6.55
CA PHE A 227 -23.87 22.51 6.89
C PHE A 227 -23.87 23.36 8.16
N CYS A 228 -22.99 23.07 9.13
CA CYS A 228 -22.92 23.78 10.40
C CYS A 228 -21.89 24.93 10.40
N GLY A 229 -20.83 24.83 9.61
CA GLY A 229 -19.67 25.75 9.70
C GLY A 229 -19.23 26.41 8.38
N GLY A 230 -19.92 26.16 7.28
CA GLY A 230 -19.53 26.64 5.95
C GLY A 230 -18.52 25.75 5.25
N LYS A 231 -18.58 25.70 3.91
CA LYS A 231 -17.80 24.77 3.04
C LYS A 231 -16.28 24.87 3.20
N ASN A 232 -15.76 26.03 3.56
CA ASN A 232 -14.30 26.28 3.65
C ASN A 232 -13.80 26.33 5.10
N SER A 233 -14.60 25.90 6.09
CA SER A 233 -14.19 25.91 7.48
C SER A 233 -13.04 24.93 7.74
N LYS A 234 -12.15 25.26 8.68
CA LYS A 234 -11.09 24.32 9.13
C LYS A 234 -11.69 23.00 9.62
N ALA A 235 -12.85 23.06 10.27
CA ALA A 235 -13.56 21.89 10.75
C ALA A 235 -14.00 20.97 9.61
N ALA A 236 -14.58 21.49 8.53
CA ALA A 236 -14.98 20.70 7.36
C ALA A 236 -13.77 20.03 6.69
N LYS A 237 -12.65 20.74 6.54
CA LYS A 237 -11.42 20.17 6.01
C LYS A 237 -10.88 19.02 6.89
N THR A 238 -10.82 19.25 8.21
CA THR A 238 -10.35 18.22 9.16
C THR A 238 -11.28 17.01 9.16
N ALA A 239 -12.59 17.21 9.13
CA ALA A 239 -13.58 16.14 9.03
C ALA A 239 -13.39 15.33 7.74
N GLY A 240 -13.15 16.01 6.61
CA GLY A 240 -12.84 15.34 5.35
C GLY A 240 -11.55 14.51 5.40
N GLU A 241 -10.47 15.04 6.00
CA GLU A 241 -9.23 14.28 6.16
C GLU A 241 -9.40 13.05 7.07
N ILE A 242 -10.18 13.15 8.12
CA ILE A 242 -10.55 12.01 8.97
C ILE A 242 -11.37 11.00 8.16
N GLY A 243 -12.38 11.47 7.42
CA GLY A 243 -13.19 10.66 6.54
C GLY A 243 -12.36 9.91 5.49
N LEU A 244 -11.38 10.57 4.88
CA LEU A 244 -10.46 9.93 3.93
C LEU A 244 -9.72 8.76 4.57
N VAL A 245 -9.10 8.97 5.73
CA VAL A 245 -8.34 7.92 6.43
C VAL A 245 -9.27 6.76 6.79
N VAL A 246 -10.37 7.03 7.49
CA VAL A 246 -11.31 5.99 7.94
C VAL A 246 -11.90 5.23 6.76
N GLY A 247 -12.34 5.94 5.72
CA GLY A 247 -12.92 5.33 4.52
C GLY A 247 -11.94 4.44 3.77
N THR A 248 -10.68 4.86 3.66
CA THR A 248 -9.61 4.05 3.03
C THR A 248 -9.40 2.73 3.76
N PHE A 249 -9.34 2.76 5.08
CA PHE A 249 -9.18 1.54 5.88
C PHE A 249 -10.43 0.65 5.87
N ILE A 250 -11.63 1.23 5.91
CA ILE A 250 -12.89 0.47 5.76
C ILE A 250 -12.94 -0.21 4.38
N GLY A 251 -12.59 0.51 3.30
CA GLY A 251 -12.50 -0.06 1.96
C GLY A 251 -11.50 -1.20 1.87
N SER A 252 -10.33 -1.05 2.51
CA SER A 252 -9.33 -2.11 2.63
C SER A 252 -9.87 -3.32 3.39
N GLY A 253 -10.50 -3.09 4.54
CA GLY A 253 -11.08 -4.17 5.34
C GLY A 253 -12.16 -4.94 4.60
N PHE A 254 -13.05 -4.25 3.89
CA PHE A 254 -14.07 -4.87 3.07
C PHE A 254 -13.48 -5.71 1.96
N PHE A 255 -12.47 -5.19 1.25
CA PHE A 255 -11.75 -5.92 0.21
C PHE A 255 -11.15 -7.23 0.75
N HIS A 256 -10.49 -7.17 1.91
CA HIS A 256 -9.92 -8.36 2.54
C HIS A 256 -10.99 -9.36 2.99
N GLY A 257 -12.10 -8.88 3.59
CA GLY A 257 -13.21 -9.74 3.98
C GLY A 257 -13.84 -10.48 2.80
N VAL A 258 -14.03 -9.80 1.66
CA VAL A 258 -14.51 -10.41 0.41
C VAL A 258 -13.48 -11.41 -0.13
N SER A 259 -12.19 -11.05 -0.12
CA SER A 259 -11.13 -11.94 -0.61
C SER A 259 -11.06 -13.24 0.18
N ILE A 260 -11.13 -13.18 1.51
CA ILE A 260 -11.16 -14.36 2.38
C ILE A 260 -12.42 -15.17 2.13
N TRP A 261 -13.57 -14.51 2.04
CA TRP A 261 -14.85 -15.19 1.75
C TRP A 261 -14.80 -15.94 0.41
N THR A 262 -14.26 -15.33 -0.65
CA THR A 262 -14.14 -15.98 -1.97
C THR A 262 -13.18 -17.15 -1.96
N MET A 263 -12.13 -17.14 -1.15
CA MET A 263 -11.22 -18.29 -0.97
C MET A 263 -11.94 -19.50 -0.35
N HIS A 264 -12.93 -19.27 0.50
CA HIS A 264 -13.72 -20.34 1.13
C HIS A 264 -14.95 -20.78 0.31
N ALA A 265 -15.34 -20.03 -0.72
CA ALA A 265 -16.56 -20.28 -1.49
C ALA A 265 -16.59 -21.63 -2.24
N GLY A 266 -15.46 -22.31 -2.38
CA GLY A 266 -15.34 -23.64 -2.99
C GLY A 266 -15.10 -24.77 -2.01
N SER A 267 -15.02 -24.50 -0.70
CA SER A 267 -14.80 -25.50 0.34
C SER A 267 -16.14 -25.91 0.97
N ASP A 268 -16.19 -27.14 1.52
CA ASP A 268 -17.35 -27.63 2.29
C ASP A 268 -17.60 -26.80 3.58
N GLN A 269 -16.68 -25.93 3.92
CA GLN A 269 -16.87 -24.98 5.00
C GLN A 269 -17.81 -23.87 4.54
N LYS A 270 -18.99 -23.79 5.14
CA LYS A 270 -19.93 -22.67 4.99
C LYS A 270 -19.34 -21.39 5.63
N GLY A 271 -18.25 -20.90 5.09
CA GLY A 271 -17.65 -19.63 5.50
C GLY A 271 -18.54 -18.47 5.07
N GLY A 272 -19.08 -17.72 6.02
CA GLY A 272 -19.67 -16.42 5.76
C GLY A 272 -18.61 -15.37 5.44
N PHE A 273 -19.08 -14.13 5.22
CA PHE A 273 -18.18 -12.98 5.07
C PHE A 273 -17.30 -12.82 6.33
N ASP A 274 -16.01 -12.64 6.13
CA ASP A 274 -15.06 -12.40 7.23
C ASP A 274 -15.17 -10.97 7.75
N TYR A 275 -15.85 -10.81 8.88
CA TYR A 275 -15.98 -9.51 9.56
C TYR A 275 -14.71 -9.11 10.33
N GLN A 276 -13.77 -10.02 10.55
CA GLN A 276 -12.57 -9.73 11.33
C GLN A 276 -11.62 -8.80 10.59
N ALA A 277 -11.50 -8.96 9.27
CA ALA A 277 -10.70 -8.07 8.45
C ALA A 277 -11.21 -6.61 8.48
N PRO A 278 -12.51 -6.31 8.25
CA PRO A 278 -13.03 -4.95 8.45
C PRO A 278 -12.81 -4.38 9.85
N ILE A 279 -12.97 -5.18 10.89
CA ILE A 279 -12.74 -4.75 12.27
C ILE A 279 -11.27 -4.37 12.49
N TYR A 280 -10.33 -5.21 12.03
CA TYR A 280 -8.90 -4.95 12.14
C TYR A 280 -8.49 -3.66 11.42
N PHE A 281 -8.87 -3.51 10.17
CA PHE A 281 -8.51 -2.33 9.41
C PHE A 281 -9.16 -1.06 9.97
N THR A 282 -10.40 -1.14 10.46
CA THR A 282 -11.03 -0.01 11.16
C THR A 282 -10.28 0.34 12.46
N ALA A 283 -9.84 -0.64 13.22
CA ALA A 283 -8.98 -0.41 14.39
C ALA A 283 -7.66 0.25 14.01
N CYS A 284 -7.02 -0.16 12.91
CA CYS A 284 -5.83 0.51 12.37
C CYS A 284 -6.10 1.97 12.01
N ALA A 285 -7.26 2.29 11.44
CA ALA A 285 -7.65 3.68 11.18
C ALA A 285 -7.71 4.50 12.46
N LEU A 286 -8.34 3.96 13.50
CA LEU A 286 -8.44 4.64 14.80
C LEU A 286 -7.05 4.88 15.41
N VAL A 287 -6.14 3.92 15.32
CA VAL A 287 -4.76 4.07 15.79
C VAL A 287 -4.02 5.18 15.03
N VAL A 288 -4.19 5.24 13.72
CA VAL A 288 -3.61 6.33 12.89
C VAL A 288 -4.16 7.69 13.32
N LEU A 289 -5.46 7.78 13.64
CA LEU A 289 -6.05 9.02 14.16
C LEU A 289 -5.52 9.37 15.56
N VAL A 290 -5.29 8.38 16.43
CA VAL A 290 -4.66 8.58 17.75
C VAL A 290 -3.23 9.10 17.59
N GLU A 291 -2.43 8.53 16.69
CA GLU A 291 -1.07 9.03 16.38
C GLU A 291 -1.10 10.49 15.86
N ARG A 292 -2.11 10.82 15.05
CA ARG A 292 -2.32 12.21 14.58
C ARG A 292 -2.69 13.14 15.72
N LEU A 293 -3.61 12.72 16.61
CA LEU A 293 -3.99 13.49 17.78
C LEU A 293 -2.80 13.70 18.73
N PHE A 294 -2.02 12.65 18.99
CA PHE A 294 -0.79 12.74 19.76
C PHE A 294 0.16 13.80 19.20
N LYS A 295 0.35 13.82 17.87
CA LYS A 295 1.17 14.85 17.23
C LYS A 295 0.60 16.25 17.42
N ILE A 296 -0.72 16.43 17.33
CA ILE A 296 -1.37 17.74 17.52
C ILE A 296 -1.19 18.23 18.97
N VAL A 297 -1.38 17.34 19.94
CA VAL A 297 -1.32 17.71 21.38
C VAL A 297 0.11 17.92 21.87
N THR A 298 1.04 17.08 21.45
CA THR A 298 2.42 17.10 21.98
C THR A 298 3.43 17.83 21.09
N GLY A 299 3.06 18.15 19.83
CA GLY A 299 3.99 18.64 18.81
C GLY A 299 4.97 17.58 18.29
N ARG A 300 4.96 16.35 18.84
CA ARG A 300 5.91 15.28 18.53
C ARG A 300 5.26 14.17 17.71
N LYS A 301 5.98 13.62 16.75
CA LYS A 301 5.54 12.42 16.04
C LYS A 301 5.83 11.16 16.89
N VAL A 302 4.98 10.17 16.79
CA VAL A 302 5.29 8.81 17.28
C VAL A 302 6.51 8.31 16.51
N GLY A 303 7.54 7.83 17.21
CA GLY A 303 8.79 7.43 16.56
C GLY A 303 9.81 6.84 17.55
N GLY A 304 11.01 6.55 17.05
CA GLY A 304 12.06 5.90 17.83
C GLY A 304 11.72 4.47 18.23
N ILE A 305 12.42 3.96 19.24
CA ILE A 305 12.22 2.57 19.71
C ILE A 305 10.79 2.37 20.28
N TRP A 306 10.23 3.35 20.98
CA TRP A 306 8.88 3.28 21.52
C TRP A 306 7.82 3.26 20.43
N GLY A 307 8.02 4.05 19.37
CA GLY A 307 7.16 4.02 18.19
C GLY A 307 7.26 2.70 17.43
N TRP A 308 8.44 2.09 17.37
CA TRP A 308 8.63 0.78 16.78
C TRP A 308 7.90 -0.31 17.59
N LEU A 309 8.05 -0.32 18.94
CA LEU A 309 7.32 -1.25 19.83
C LEU A 309 5.80 -1.07 19.72
N TRP A 310 5.34 0.17 19.68
CA TRP A 310 3.93 0.51 19.45
C TRP A 310 3.41 -0.07 18.14
N THR A 311 4.16 0.11 17.06
CA THR A 311 3.79 -0.39 15.74
C THR A 311 3.78 -1.91 15.71
N ALA A 312 4.80 -2.56 16.25
CA ALA A 312 4.88 -4.02 16.35
C ALA A 312 3.71 -4.59 17.16
N PHE A 313 3.36 -3.96 18.30
CA PHE A 313 2.22 -4.35 19.12
C PHE A 313 0.91 -4.30 18.32
N TRP A 314 0.65 -3.22 17.55
CA TRP A 314 -0.57 -3.10 16.78
C TRP A 314 -0.62 -4.02 15.55
N ILE A 315 0.49 -4.15 14.83
CA ILE A 315 0.52 -4.96 13.61
C ILE A 315 0.53 -6.45 13.94
N LEU A 316 1.27 -6.90 14.95
CA LEU A 316 1.36 -8.30 15.33
C LEU A 316 0.35 -8.72 16.41
N GLY A 317 0.13 -7.88 17.43
CA GLY A 317 -0.71 -8.24 18.56
C GLY A 317 -2.20 -8.12 18.28
N ALA A 318 -2.65 -7.05 17.62
CA ALA A 318 -4.06 -6.87 17.31
C ALA A 318 -4.58 -7.85 16.26
N SER A 319 -3.74 -8.23 15.28
CA SER A 319 -4.10 -9.21 14.25
C SER A 319 -4.33 -10.61 14.81
N GLN A 320 -3.69 -10.99 15.91
CA GLN A 320 -3.85 -12.33 16.52
C GLN A 320 -5.27 -12.62 17.04
N LYS A 321 -6.00 -11.60 17.48
CA LYS A 321 -7.38 -11.76 17.97
C LYS A 321 -8.42 -11.91 16.86
N MET A 322 -7.97 -11.77 15.63
CA MET A 322 -8.81 -11.70 14.42
C MET A 322 -8.54 -12.86 13.46
N SER A 323 -7.82 -13.86 13.90
CA SER A 323 -7.48 -15.08 13.13
C SER A 323 -8.23 -16.29 13.62
#